data_c1d02289750b5ab72cd1458cbe8ec571
#
_entry.id   c1d02289750b5ab72cd1458cbe8ec571
#
_cell.length_a   1.000
_cell.length_b   1.000
_cell.length_c   1.000
_cell.angle_alpha   90.00
_cell.angle_beta   90.00
_cell.angle_gamma   90.00
#
_symmetry.space_group_name_H-M   'P 1'
#
loop_
_entity.id
_entity.type
_entity.pdbx_description
1 polymer ?
#
loop_
_entity_poly.entity_id
_entity_poly.type
_entity_poly.pdbx_seq_one_letter_code
_entity_poly.pdbx_strand_id
1 'polypeptide(L)'
;MQAPHPLPLVRNGWHSGLMLFRCSQVSVSRFSLAWIAASALSATALLGAPVFAQSPGAAAAAAKPVSLETMNDLALAAAVNVCELAVEQKLAVQNAVISNAKAITYVVTTVHGGQIAGSGKLEAAQIVNGSIVQIVGRVKQGCYAKITAADKKFVDEVIAQYTAQATKAQPKK
;
A
#
# COMPACT_ATOMS: atom_id res chain seq x y z
N MET A 1 -5.76 43.34 -19.27
CA MET A 1 -4.74 42.63 -18.50
C MET A 1 -5.35 42.25 -17.15
N GLN A 2 -5.86 41.03 -17.04
CA GLN A 2 -6.52 40.52 -15.82
C GLN A 2 -5.54 39.60 -15.08
N ALA A 3 -5.28 39.92 -13.82
CA ALA A 3 -4.40 39.15 -12.94
C ALA A 3 -5.01 37.77 -12.62
N PRO A 4 -4.20 36.70 -12.53
CA PRO A 4 -4.72 35.38 -12.19
C PRO A 4 -5.12 35.33 -10.72
N HIS A 5 -6.33 34.82 -10.46
CA HIS A 5 -6.86 34.55 -9.13
C HIS A 5 -6.04 33.43 -8.43
N PRO A 6 -5.66 33.61 -7.18
CA PRO A 6 -5.01 32.55 -6.41
C PRO A 6 -6.01 31.44 -6.09
N LEU A 7 -5.57 30.19 -6.31
CA LEU A 7 -6.31 28.98 -5.95
C LEU A 7 -6.52 28.90 -4.42
N PRO A 8 -7.69 28.45 -3.97
CA PRO A 8 -7.94 28.28 -2.54
C PRO A 8 -7.05 27.19 -1.96
N LEU A 9 -6.26 27.57 -0.96
CA LEU A 9 -5.55 26.65 -0.06
C LEU A 9 -6.58 25.76 0.63
N VAL A 10 -6.58 24.46 0.28
CA VAL A 10 -7.31 23.45 1.02
C VAL A 10 -6.66 23.30 2.39
N ARG A 11 -7.26 23.95 3.35
CA ARG A 11 -6.92 23.91 4.76
C ARG A 11 -7.33 22.53 5.29
N ASN A 12 -6.36 21.62 5.36
CA ASN A 12 -6.53 20.31 6.00
C ASN A 12 -6.76 20.52 7.50
N GLY A 13 -8.03 20.62 7.89
CA GLY A 13 -8.45 20.54 9.29
C GLY A 13 -8.29 19.09 9.77
N TRP A 14 -7.15 18.79 10.33
CA TRP A 14 -6.95 17.58 11.11
C TRP A 14 -7.63 17.77 12.47
N HIS A 15 -8.91 17.46 12.53
CA HIS A 15 -9.55 17.25 13.82
C HIS A 15 -9.04 15.92 14.38
N SER A 16 -8.25 16.05 15.45
CA SER A 16 -7.86 14.94 16.33
C SER A 16 -9.11 14.34 16.97
N GLY A 17 -9.76 13.42 16.24
CA GLY A 17 -10.76 12.53 16.80
C GLY A 17 -10.04 11.30 17.34
N LEU A 18 -9.83 11.26 18.66
CA LEU A 18 -9.51 10.04 19.39
C LEU A 18 -10.66 9.05 19.20
N MET A 19 -10.63 8.25 18.15
CA MET A 19 -11.47 7.07 18.04
C MET A 19 -10.81 5.96 18.85
N LEU A 20 -11.32 5.79 20.06
CA LEU A 20 -11.15 4.58 20.85
C LEU A 20 -11.59 3.37 20.01
N PHE A 21 -10.64 2.67 19.44
CA PHE A 21 -10.87 1.34 18.88
C PHE A 21 -11.26 0.41 20.01
N ARG A 22 -12.57 0.28 20.19
CA ARG A 22 -13.17 -0.75 21.02
C ARG A 22 -12.87 -2.09 20.34
N CYS A 23 -11.80 -2.73 20.78
CA CYS A 23 -11.48 -4.10 20.41
C CYS A 23 -12.65 -4.96 20.87
N SER A 24 -13.55 -5.33 19.94
CA SER A 24 -14.65 -6.27 20.20
C SER A 24 -14.00 -7.62 20.45
N GLN A 25 -14.02 -8.05 21.71
CA GLN A 25 -13.61 -9.38 22.12
C GLN A 25 -14.50 -10.39 21.40
N VAL A 26 -13.93 -11.09 20.45
CA VAL A 26 -14.52 -12.30 19.89
C VAL A 26 -14.51 -13.33 21.01
N SER A 27 -15.70 -13.54 21.59
CA SER A 27 -15.96 -14.58 22.56
C SER A 27 -15.73 -15.95 21.92
N VAL A 28 -14.58 -16.55 22.18
CA VAL A 28 -14.34 -17.94 21.81
C VAL A 28 -15.15 -18.81 22.73
N SER A 29 -16.25 -19.33 22.19
CA SER A 29 -17.15 -20.29 22.82
C SER A 29 -16.37 -21.50 23.37
N ARG A 30 -16.65 -21.79 24.62
CA ARG A 30 -16.16 -22.95 25.39
C ARG A 30 -16.47 -24.23 24.64
N PHE A 31 -15.46 -24.91 24.16
CA PHE A 31 -15.53 -26.35 23.93
C PHE A 31 -14.94 -27.04 25.16
N SER A 32 -15.85 -27.47 26.02
CA SER A 32 -15.57 -28.49 27.03
C SER A 32 -15.31 -29.81 26.35
N LEU A 33 -14.17 -30.40 26.61
CA LEU A 33 -14.01 -31.86 26.52
C LEU A 33 -12.94 -32.28 27.51
N ALA A 34 -13.48 -32.81 28.59
CA ALA A 34 -12.75 -33.65 29.53
C ALA A 34 -12.22 -34.88 28.80
N TRP A 35 -10.96 -35.21 28.96
CA TRP A 35 -10.46 -36.59 28.93
C TRP A 35 -9.11 -36.68 29.67
N ILE A 36 -9.17 -37.19 30.91
CA ILE A 36 -8.45 -38.32 31.49
C ILE A 36 -6.94 -38.25 31.62
N ALA A 37 -6.60 -38.20 32.91
CA ALA A 37 -5.45 -38.71 33.63
C ALA A 37 -4.54 -39.72 32.90
N ALA A 38 -3.23 -39.55 33.05
CA ALA A 38 -2.36 -40.48 33.79
C ALA A 38 -0.89 -40.15 33.55
N SER A 39 -0.17 -40.01 34.65
CA SER A 39 1.18 -40.56 34.88
C SER A 39 2.35 -40.08 34.04
N ALA A 40 3.27 -39.35 34.59
CA ALA A 40 4.57 -39.90 34.99
C ALA A 40 5.52 -38.77 35.36
N LEU A 41 6.06 -38.85 36.54
CA LEU A 41 7.27 -38.16 36.95
C LEU A 41 8.41 -38.49 35.98
N SER A 42 9.00 -37.43 35.43
CA SER A 42 10.37 -37.51 34.95
C SER A 42 11.03 -36.18 35.18
N ALA A 43 11.75 -36.14 36.28
CA ALA A 43 12.78 -35.16 36.50
C ALA A 43 13.89 -35.40 35.47
N THR A 44 14.16 -34.41 34.62
CA THR A 44 15.47 -34.29 33.96
C THR A 44 15.74 -32.90 33.49
N ALA A 45 16.83 -32.37 34.01
CA ALA A 45 17.82 -31.56 33.30
C ALA A 45 17.42 -30.19 32.80
N LEU A 46 17.83 -29.22 33.55
CA LEU A 46 18.31 -27.91 33.09
C LEU A 46 19.23 -28.07 31.87
N LEU A 47 18.67 -28.02 30.70
CA LEU A 47 19.42 -27.75 29.48
C LEU A 47 19.05 -26.34 29.07
N GLY A 48 20.02 -25.43 29.27
CA GLY A 48 19.92 -24.04 28.86
C GLY A 48 19.44 -23.92 27.41
N ALA A 49 18.31 -23.27 27.23
CA ALA A 49 17.90 -22.84 25.92
C ALA A 49 19.07 -22.04 25.31
N PRO A 50 19.50 -22.32 24.08
CA PRO A 50 20.43 -21.44 23.41
C PRO A 50 19.71 -20.10 23.25
N VAL A 51 20.13 -19.12 24.05
CA VAL A 51 19.86 -17.72 23.76
C VAL A 51 20.49 -17.50 22.39
N PHE A 52 19.67 -17.45 21.35
CA PHE A 52 20.09 -16.89 20.07
C PHE A 52 20.44 -15.43 20.35
N ALA A 53 21.68 -15.21 20.79
CA ALA A 53 22.27 -13.90 20.73
C ALA A 53 22.21 -13.48 19.27
N GLN A 54 21.25 -12.65 18.95
CA GLN A 54 21.25 -11.92 17.69
C GLN A 54 22.55 -11.13 17.70
N SER A 55 23.51 -11.59 16.91
CA SER A 55 24.75 -10.88 16.72
C SER A 55 24.44 -9.45 16.28
N PRO A 56 24.77 -8.42 17.08
CA PRO A 56 24.68 -7.05 16.63
C PRO A 56 25.84 -6.84 15.64
N GLY A 57 25.60 -7.14 14.35
CA GLY A 57 26.70 -7.03 13.37
C GLY A 57 26.44 -7.65 11.99
N ALA A 58 25.27 -8.22 11.73
CA ALA A 58 24.89 -8.44 10.34
C ALA A 58 24.71 -7.06 9.73
N ALA A 59 25.76 -6.54 9.05
CA ALA A 59 25.64 -5.40 8.18
C ALA A 59 24.39 -5.67 7.31
N ALA A 60 23.35 -4.85 7.46
CA ALA A 60 22.12 -5.01 6.72
C ALA A 60 22.53 -5.09 5.24
N ALA A 61 22.40 -6.29 4.65
CA ALA A 61 22.75 -6.49 3.26
C ALA A 61 22.00 -5.40 2.48
N ALA A 62 22.74 -4.61 1.69
CA ALA A 62 22.15 -3.48 0.97
C ALA A 62 20.92 -3.97 0.22
N ALA A 63 19.76 -3.39 0.54
CA ALA A 63 18.49 -3.84 0.00
C ALA A 63 18.57 -3.82 -1.54
N LYS A 64 18.29 -4.96 -2.19
CA LYS A 64 18.30 -5.06 -3.64
C LYS A 64 17.18 -4.18 -4.21
N PRO A 65 17.46 -3.28 -5.18
CA PRO A 65 16.44 -2.48 -5.83
C PRO A 65 15.32 -3.37 -6.41
N VAL A 66 14.07 -2.94 -6.27
CA VAL A 66 12.96 -3.61 -6.94
C VAL A 66 13.08 -3.41 -8.46
N SER A 67 12.85 -4.48 -9.23
CA SER A 67 12.91 -4.39 -10.70
C SER A 67 11.69 -3.64 -11.26
N LEU A 68 11.83 -3.05 -12.45
CA LEU A 68 10.69 -2.41 -13.15
C LEU A 68 9.62 -3.44 -13.51
N GLU A 69 10.00 -4.68 -13.80
CA GLU A 69 9.08 -5.78 -14.04
C GLU A 69 8.23 -6.05 -12.80
N THR A 70 8.85 -6.22 -11.63
CA THR A 70 8.14 -6.40 -10.36
C THR A 70 7.21 -5.23 -10.07
N MET A 71 7.63 -3.99 -10.32
CA MET A 71 6.77 -2.81 -10.15
C MET A 71 5.56 -2.86 -11.09
N ASN A 72 5.74 -3.31 -12.33
CA ASN A 72 4.66 -3.49 -13.29
C ASN A 72 3.67 -4.57 -12.83
N ASP A 73 4.17 -5.69 -12.31
CA ASP A 73 3.34 -6.79 -11.81
C ASP A 73 2.54 -6.38 -10.58
N LEU A 74 3.17 -5.67 -9.64
CA LEU A 74 2.48 -5.11 -8.47
C LEU A 74 1.38 -4.12 -8.87
N ALA A 75 1.66 -3.25 -9.84
CA ALA A 75 0.67 -2.30 -10.34
C ALA A 75 -0.47 -2.98 -11.11
N LEU A 76 -0.19 -4.07 -11.83
CA LEU A 76 -1.20 -4.87 -12.50
C LEU A 76 -2.09 -5.60 -11.50
N ALA A 77 -1.51 -6.29 -10.53
CA ALA A 77 -2.26 -6.96 -9.47
C ALA A 77 -3.14 -5.98 -8.68
N ALA A 78 -2.59 -4.82 -8.36
CA ALA A 78 -3.34 -3.74 -7.71
C ALA A 78 -4.52 -3.25 -8.56
N ALA A 79 -4.34 -3.07 -9.87
CA ALA A 79 -5.41 -2.62 -10.76
C ALA A 79 -6.53 -3.66 -10.89
N VAL A 80 -6.18 -4.96 -10.96
CA VAL A 80 -7.17 -6.04 -10.96
C VAL A 80 -7.99 -6.01 -9.67
N ASN A 81 -7.34 -5.89 -8.52
CA ASN A 81 -8.01 -5.77 -7.22
C ASN A 81 -8.92 -4.52 -7.16
N VAL A 82 -8.45 -3.37 -7.64
CA VAL A 82 -9.26 -2.14 -7.72
C VAL A 82 -10.50 -2.36 -8.58
N CYS A 83 -10.35 -3.00 -9.74
CA CYS A 83 -11.48 -3.29 -10.63
C CYS A 83 -12.52 -4.22 -9.96
N GLU A 84 -12.06 -5.27 -9.28
CA GLU A 84 -12.94 -6.18 -8.54
C GLU A 84 -13.69 -5.43 -7.44
N LEU A 85 -12.98 -4.69 -6.59
CA LEU A 85 -13.58 -3.91 -5.51
C LEU A 85 -14.60 -2.88 -6.02
N ALA A 86 -14.30 -2.19 -7.12
CA ALA A 86 -15.18 -1.16 -7.66
C ALA A 86 -16.42 -1.74 -8.36
N VAL A 87 -16.25 -2.82 -9.13
CA VAL A 87 -17.33 -3.40 -9.92
C VAL A 87 -18.22 -4.30 -9.08
N GLU A 88 -17.64 -5.19 -8.26
CA GLU A 88 -18.39 -6.19 -7.49
C GLU A 88 -18.85 -5.64 -6.12
N GLN A 89 -17.95 -4.97 -5.40
CA GLN A 89 -18.22 -4.52 -4.04
C GLN A 89 -18.67 -3.05 -3.96
N LYS A 90 -18.72 -2.35 -5.10
CA LYS A 90 -19.14 -0.93 -5.18
C LYS A 90 -18.29 0.01 -4.33
N LEU A 91 -17.04 -0.37 -4.07
CA LEU A 91 -16.08 0.50 -3.39
C LEU A 91 -15.59 1.58 -4.36
N ALA A 92 -15.51 2.83 -3.90
CA ALA A 92 -15.00 3.92 -4.71
C ALA A 92 -13.57 3.63 -5.20
N VAL A 93 -13.34 3.77 -6.51
CA VAL A 93 -12.03 3.54 -7.14
C VAL A 93 -10.92 4.32 -6.46
N GLN A 94 -11.17 5.57 -6.08
CA GLN A 94 -10.20 6.40 -5.37
C GLN A 94 -9.67 5.72 -4.10
N ASN A 95 -10.56 5.19 -3.26
CA ASN A 95 -10.17 4.55 -2.00
C ASN A 95 -9.37 3.28 -2.25
N ALA A 96 -9.81 2.45 -3.19
CA ALA A 96 -9.13 1.22 -3.56
C ALA A 96 -7.73 1.50 -4.15
N VAL A 97 -7.59 2.50 -5.04
CA VAL A 97 -6.31 2.92 -5.63
C VAL A 97 -5.34 3.39 -4.54
N ILE A 98 -5.78 4.28 -3.65
CA ILE A 98 -4.92 4.82 -2.57
C ILE A 98 -4.46 3.69 -1.64
N SER A 99 -5.34 2.77 -1.27
CA SER A 99 -5.00 1.63 -0.42
C SER A 99 -3.94 0.75 -1.07
N ASN A 100 -4.12 0.38 -2.33
CA ASN A 100 -3.16 -0.44 -3.07
C ASN A 100 -1.82 0.27 -3.31
N ALA A 101 -1.83 1.57 -3.61
CA ALA A 101 -0.61 2.36 -3.78
C ALA A 101 0.21 2.43 -2.47
N LYS A 102 -0.46 2.57 -1.32
CA LYS A 102 0.20 2.49 0.00
C LYS A 102 0.79 1.11 0.27
N ALA A 103 0.09 0.04 -0.10
CA ALA A 103 0.61 -1.33 0.06
C ALA A 103 1.87 -1.56 -0.80
N ILE A 104 1.87 -1.13 -2.06
CA ILE A 104 3.06 -1.16 -2.92
C ILE A 104 4.21 -0.36 -2.29
N THR A 105 3.92 0.86 -1.82
CA THR A 105 4.92 1.70 -1.18
C THR A 105 5.52 1.03 0.05
N TYR A 106 4.69 0.40 0.88
CA TYR A 106 5.16 -0.33 2.04
C TYR A 106 6.15 -1.45 1.64
N VAL A 107 5.82 -2.25 0.64
CA VAL A 107 6.73 -3.30 0.14
C VAL A 107 8.03 -2.69 -0.37
N VAL A 108 7.97 -1.66 -1.21
CA VAL A 108 9.17 -1.04 -1.80
C VAL A 108 10.05 -0.41 -0.73
N THR A 109 9.48 0.25 0.27
CA THR A 109 10.26 0.90 1.33
C THR A 109 10.84 -0.09 2.33
N THR A 110 10.09 -1.13 2.72
CA THR A 110 10.52 -2.07 3.77
C THR A 110 11.43 -3.17 3.23
N VAL A 111 11.13 -3.70 2.03
CA VAL A 111 11.89 -4.81 1.45
C VAL A 111 13.05 -4.31 0.59
N HIS A 112 12.86 -3.22 -0.13
CA HIS A 112 13.81 -2.70 -1.11
C HIS A 112 14.45 -1.36 -0.70
N GLY A 113 14.22 -0.88 0.53
CA GLY A 113 14.80 0.36 1.04
C GLY A 113 14.41 1.61 0.24
N GLY A 114 13.28 1.58 -0.46
CA GLY A 114 12.84 2.64 -1.36
C GLY A 114 13.56 2.67 -2.70
N GLN A 115 14.39 1.66 -3.02
CA GLN A 115 15.17 1.63 -4.25
C GLN A 115 14.40 0.97 -5.40
N ILE A 116 14.32 1.65 -6.54
CA ILE A 116 13.72 1.14 -7.79
C ILE A 116 14.80 1.14 -8.87
N ALA A 117 14.94 0.02 -9.59
CA ALA A 117 15.88 -0.12 -10.68
C ALA A 117 15.66 0.97 -11.73
N GLY A 118 16.75 1.65 -12.12
CA GLY A 118 16.71 2.74 -13.10
C GLY A 118 16.27 4.11 -12.55
N SER A 119 15.63 4.16 -11.36
CA SER A 119 15.21 5.43 -10.74
C SER A 119 15.98 5.77 -9.46
N GLY A 120 16.72 4.80 -8.92
CA GLY A 120 17.44 4.98 -7.65
C GLY A 120 16.52 4.93 -6.43
N LYS A 121 16.94 5.60 -5.35
CA LYS A 121 16.17 5.69 -4.11
C LYS A 121 15.13 6.81 -4.22
N LEU A 122 13.88 6.46 -3.98
CA LEU A 122 12.75 7.38 -3.99
C LEU A 122 12.14 7.50 -2.59
N GLU A 123 11.62 8.67 -2.30
CA GLU A 123 10.83 8.92 -1.10
C GLU A 123 9.45 8.26 -1.20
N ALA A 124 8.87 7.86 -0.05
CA ALA A 124 7.58 7.19 0.00
C ALA A 124 6.46 7.94 -0.77
N ALA A 125 6.44 9.27 -0.68
CA ALA A 125 5.48 10.09 -1.41
C ALA A 125 5.62 9.97 -2.94
N GLN A 126 6.85 9.86 -3.45
CA GLN A 126 7.11 9.68 -4.87
C GLN A 126 6.65 8.29 -5.34
N ILE A 127 6.91 7.26 -4.53
CA ILE A 127 6.48 5.89 -4.82
C ILE A 127 4.94 5.79 -4.83
N VAL A 128 4.25 6.37 -3.83
CA VAL A 128 2.78 6.42 -3.80
C VAL A 128 2.23 7.08 -5.05
N ASN A 129 2.72 8.28 -5.38
CA ASN A 129 2.22 9.03 -6.54
C ASN A 129 2.45 8.28 -7.85
N GLY A 130 3.64 7.70 -8.05
CA GLY A 130 3.94 6.87 -9.21
C GLY A 130 3.04 5.63 -9.29
N SER A 131 2.79 4.96 -8.16
CA SER A 131 1.92 3.80 -8.08
C SER A 131 0.47 4.15 -8.41
N ILE A 132 -0.06 5.27 -7.90
CA ILE A 132 -1.40 5.76 -8.23
C ILE A 132 -1.57 5.89 -9.74
N VAL A 133 -0.63 6.57 -10.40
CA VAL A 133 -0.71 6.80 -11.86
C VAL A 133 -0.70 5.48 -12.64
N GLN A 134 0.17 4.53 -12.26
CA GLN A 134 0.25 3.23 -12.91
C GLN A 134 -1.01 2.41 -12.71
N ILE A 135 -1.56 2.35 -11.49
CA ILE A 135 -2.80 1.64 -11.19
C ILE A 135 -3.95 2.24 -11.99
N VAL A 136 -4.12 3.56 -11.93
CA VAL A 136 -5.21 4.27 -12.62
C VAL A 136 -5.15 4.10 -14.14
N GLY A 137 -3.95 4.12 -14.74
CA GLY A 137 -3.76 3.85 -16.16
C GLY A 137 -4.27 2.46 -16.56
N ARG A 138 -4.03 1.43 -15.72
CA ARG A 138 -4.51 0.06 -15.94
C ARG A 138 -6.01 -0.09 -15.67
N VAL A 139 -6.55 0.58 -14.65
CA VAL A 139 -8.00 0.64 -14.38
C VAL A 139 -8.73 1.22 -15.59
N LYS A 140 -8.17 2.27 -16.22
CA LYS A 140 -8.74 2.85 -17.45
C LYS A 140 -8.80 1.84 -18.61
N GLN A 141 -7.80 0.99 -18.73
CA GLN A 141 -7.75 -0.05 -19.77
C GLN A 141 -8.64 -1.26 -19.43
N GLY A 142 -8.73 -1.64 -18.17
CA GLY A 142 -9.37 -2.89 -17.73
C GLY A 142 -10.87 -2.77 -17.47
N CYS A 143 -11.28 -1.89 -16.59
CA CYS A 143 -12.67 -1.85 -16.10
C CYS A 143 -13.37 -0.50 -16.20
N TYR A 144 -12.78 0.49 -16.88
CA TYR A 144 -13.33 1.84 -16.98
C TYR A 144 -14.80 1.87 -17.43
N ALA A 145 -15.19 1.02 -18.38
CA ALA A 145 -16.57 0.97 -18.87
C ALA A 145 -17.59 0.56 -17.78
N LYS A 146 -17.14 -0.22 -16.78
CA LYS A 146 -17.99 -0.84 -15.75
C LYS A 146 -18.06 -0.07 -14.43
N ILE A 147 -17.18 0.92 -14.22
CA ILE A 147 -17.16 1.73 -13.00
C ILE A 147 -18.14 2.89 -13.07
N THR A 148 -18.44 3.52 -11.92
CA THR A 148 -19.41 4.62 -11.81
C THR A 148 -18.94 5.89 -12.53
N ALA A 149 -19.86 6.83 -12.79
CA ALA A 149 -19.50 8.12 -13.40
C ALA A 149 -18.56 8.94 -12.50
N ALA A 150 -18.71 8.87 -11.18
CA ALA A 150 -17.82 9.51 -10.22
C ALA A 150 -16.40 8.92 -10.27
N ASP A 151 -16.30 7.59 -10.35
CA ASP A 151 -15.01 6.91 -10.49
C ASP A 151 -14.32 7.22 -11.84
N LYS A 152 -15.09 7.28 -12.92
CA LYS A 152 -14.56 7.71 -14.24
C LYS A 152 -13.95 9.10 -14.17
N LYS A 153 -14.65 10.03 -13.50
CA LYS A 153 -14.15 11.39 -13.31
C LYS A 153 -12.80 11.37 -12.56
N PHE A 154 -12.70 10.63 -11.45
CA PHE A 154 -11.43 10.48 -10.71
C PHE A 154 -10.30 9.93 -11.60
N VAL A 155 -10.57 8.87 -12.36
CA VAL A 155 -9.59 8.26 -13.28
C VAL A 155 -9.10 9.27 -14.31
N ASP A 156 -10.02 10.01 -14.93
CA ASP A 156 -9.70 10.99 -15.95
C ASP A 156 -8.92 12.19 -15.39
N GLU A 157 -9.27 12.66 -14.21
CA GLU A 157 -8.55 13.75 -13.53
C GLU A 157 -7.10 13.36 -13.19
N VAL A 158 -6.86 12.16 -12.67
CA VAL A 158 -5.49 11.68 -12.37
C VAL A 158 -4.66 11.61 -13.65
N ILE A 159 -5.20 11.06 -14.74
CA ILE A 159 -4.50 10.96 -16.02
C ILE A 159 -4.21 12.35 -16.60
N ALA A 160 -5.18 13.26 -16.55
CA ALA A 160 -5.01 14.62 -17.05
C ALA A 160 -3.91 15.38 -16.27
N GLN A 161 -3.92 15.26 -14.94
CA GLN A 161 -2.90 15.89 -14.09
C GLN A 161 -1.50 15.34 -14.40
N TYR A 162 -1.37 14.03 -14.52
CA TYR A 162 -0.08 13.40 -14.86
C TYR A 162 0.42 13.84 -16.24
N THR A 163 -0.45 13.84 -17.26
CA THR A 163 -0.09 14.28 -18.60
C THR A 163 0.36 15.74 -18.63
N ALA A 164 -0.35 16.60 -17.89
CA ALA A 164 0.02 18.02 -17.79
C ALA A 164 1.38 18.23 -17.11
N GLN A 165 1.71 17.43 -16.10
CA GLN A 165 3.02 17.47 -15.42
C GLN A 165 4.14 16.97 -16.34
N ALA A 166 3.92 15.85 -17.04
CA ALA A 166 4.89 15.28 -17.98
C ALA A 166 5.22 16.24 -19.11
N THR A 167 4.21 16.95 -19.65
CA THR A 167 4.41 17.96 -20.69
C THR A 167 5.24 19.15 -20.21
N LYS A 168 5.04 19.59 -18.96
CA LYS A 168 5.82 20.69 -18.38
C LYS A 168 7.27 20.30 -18.09
N ALA A 169 7.53 19.02 -17.80
CA ALA A 169 8.87 18.51 -17.50
C ALA A 169 9.75 18.31 -18.76
N GLN A 170 9.16 18.34 -19.96
CA GLN A 170 9.94 18.23 -21.20
C GLN A 170 10.69 19.53 -21.45
N PRO A 171 12.03 19.49 -21.63
CA PRO A 171 12.80 20.67 -22.00
C PRO A 171 12.28 21.19 -23.34
N LYS A 172 11.98 22.52 -23.41
CA LYS A 172 11.67 23.17 -24.67
C LYS A 172 12.90 23.03 -25.58
N LYS A 173 12.73 22.32 -26.69
CA LYS A 173 13.74 22.22 -27.74
C LYS A 173 13.87 23.59 -28.43
#